data_a15252bbe8c6c8effb4c0100cf3d72d8
#
_entry.id   a15252bbe8c6c8effb4c0100cf3d72d8
#
_cell.length_a   1.000
_cell.length_b   1.000
_cell.length_c   1.000
_cell.angle_alpha   90.00
_cell.angle_beta   90.00
_cell.angle_gamma   90.00
#
_symmetry.space_group_name_H-M   'P 1'
#
loop_
_entity.id
_entity.type
_entity.pdbx_description
1 polymer ?
#
loop_
_entity_poly.entity_id
_entity_poly.type
_entity_poly.pdbx_seq_one_letter_code
_entity_poly.pdbx_strand_id
1 'polypeptide(L)'
;GERGGDDFAREIITQVQVVLDDVDVILLVVSVQEGVVPMDLEVAGMLREAGKPVFVMVNKVDTAAHERGVDEFAELGFEHIFPVSALHARGIDIPIGQAVSRLPERLAKPVDETGEESQAAAEPPLNIAIVGRPNVGKSSIINALTRSERVIVSEISGTTRDAIDVPFEVETDGVRQRYNLIDTA
;
A
#
# COMPACT_ATOMS: atom_id res chain seq x y z
N GLY A 1 2.75 31.70 8.72
CA GLY A 1 2.07 30.42 8.50
C GLY A 1 2.53 29.63 7.29
N GLU A 2 3.24 30.21 6.29
CA GLU A 2 3.56 29.51 5.03
C GLU A 2 4.81 28.61 5.12
N ARG A 3 5.73 28.86 6.04
CA ARG A 3 6.99 28.09 6.15
C ARG A 3 6.82 26.66 6.67
N GLY A 4 5.78 26.39 7.47
CA GLY A 4 5.55 25.06 8.03
C GLY A 4 4.95 24.06 7.03
N GLY A 5 4.24 24.53 6.01
CA GLY A 5 3.66 23.68 4.96
C GLY A 5 4.68 23.16 3.97
N ASP A 6 5.62 24.00 3.56
CA ASP A 6 6.69 23.65 2.63
C ASP A 6 7.70 22.66 3.24
N ASP A 7 8.04 22.83 4.51
CA ASP A 7 8.97 21.92 5.20
C ASP A 7 8.34 20.53 5.36
N PHE A 8 7.04 20.48 5.63
CA PHE A 8 6.30 19.24 5.78
C PHE A 8 6.11 18.48 4.44
N ALA A 9 5.82 19.22 3.36
CA ALA A 9 5.75 18.65 2.02
C ALA A 9 7.10 18.02 1.61
N ARG A 10 8.20 18.71 1.87
CA ARG A 10 9.55 18.21 1.58
C ARG A 10 9.89 16.95 2.38
N GLU A 11 9.46 16.89 3.64
CA GLU A 11 9.68 15.72 4.47
C GLU A 11 8.96 14.49 3.92
N ILE A 12 7.69 14.61 3.52
CA ILE A 12 6.92 13.53 2.90
C ILE A 12 7.59 13.09 1.59
N ILE A 13 7.96 14.04 0.73
CA ILE A 13 8.63 13.75 -0.52
C ILE A 13 9.93 12.99 -0.29
N THR A 14 10.72 13.41 0.69
CA THR A 14 11.99 12.74 1.03
C THR A 14 11.72 11.31 1.53
N GLN A 15 10.73 11.11 2.38
CA GLN A 15 10.35 9.78 2.86
C GLN A 15 9.90 8.85 1.72
N VAL A 16 9.11 9.38 0.78
CA VAL A 16 8.68 8.63 -0.41
C VAL A 16 9.88 8.26 -1.28
N GLN A 17 10.80 9.19 -1.53
CA GLN A 17 12.00 8.93 -2.35
C GLN A 17 12.87 7.82 -1.77
N VAL A 18 13.02 7.77 -0.45
CA VAL A 18 13.84 6.75 0.23
C VAL A 18 13.30 5.34 0.00
N VAL A 19 11.98 5.16 -0.06
CA VAL A 19 11.38 3.83 -0.22
C VAL A 19 11.19 3.41 -1.68
N LEU A 20 11.18 4.36 -2.63
CA LEU A 20 10.89 4.08 -4.04
C LEU A 20 11.85 3.07 -4.68
N ASP A 21 13.10 3.04 -4.28
CA ASP A 21 14.10 2.13 -4.85
C ASP A 21 13.90 0.68 -4.40
N ASP A 22 13.33 0.49 -3.21
CA ASP A 22 13.22 -0.82 -2.56
C ASP A 22 11.83 -1.46 -2.67
N VAL A 23 10.85 -0.77 -3.26
CA VAL A 23 9.48 -1.26 -3.34
C VAL A 23 9.12 -1.81 -4.71
N ASP A 24 8.26 -2.82 -4.71
CA ASP A 24 7.73 -3.45 -5.91
C ASP A 24 6.38 -2.86 -6.33
N VAL A 25 5.57 -2.45 -5.35
CA VAL A 25 4.23 -1.86 -5.54
C VAL A 25 4.01 -0.74 -4.53
N ILE A 26 3.25 0.27 -4.95
CA ILE A 26 2.91 1.42 -4.14
C ILE A 26 1.39 1.51 -3.97
N LEU A 27 0.94 1.66 -2.71
CA LEU A 27 -0.42 2.00 -2.36
C LEU A 27 -0.45 3.49 -1.98
N LEU A 28 -1.02 4.32 -2.84
CA LEU A 28 -1.21 5.75 -2.56
C LEU A 28 -2.55 5.96 -1.87
N VAL A 29 -2.52 6.38 -0.61
CA VAL A 29 -3.72 6.65 0.17
C VAL A 29 -4.05 8.13 0.15
N VAL A 30 -5.27 8.46 -0.21
CA VAL A 30 -5.84 9.81 -0.24
C VAL A 30 -7.19 9.81 0.51
N SER A 31 -7.72 10.99 0.83
CA SER A 31 -8.97 11.12 1.59
C SER A 31 -10.05 11.79 0.75
N VAL A 32 -11.19 11.12 0.57
CA VAL A 32 -12.33 11.69 -0.14
C VAL A 32 -12.92 12.92 0.56
N GLN A 33 -12.77 13.01 1.87
CA GLN A 33 -13.30 14.12 2.65
C GLN A 33 -12.61 15.45 2.37
N GLU A 34 -11.35 15.39 1.94
CA GLU A 34 -10.54 16.59 1.65
C GLU A 34 -10.47 16.87 0.15
N GLY A 35 -10.89 15.94 -0.70
CA GLY A 35 -10.71 16.00 -2.13
C GLY A 35 -9.23 15.91 -2.54
N VAL A 36 -8.96 16.21 -3.81
CA VAL A 36 -7.58 16.27 -4.32
C VAL A 36 -6.94 17.59 -3.86
N VAL A 37 -5.82 17.48 -3.14
CA VAL A 37 -5.06 18.65 -2.70
C VAL A 37 -3.73 18.75 -3.44
N PRO A 38 -3.09 19.95 -3.50
CA PRO A 38 -1.84 20.14 -4.25
C PRO A 38 -0.74 19.14 -3.91
N MET A 39 -0.62 18.76 -2.65
CA MET A 39 0.36 17.76 -2.20
C MET A 39 0.08 16.37 -2.77
N ASP A 40 -1.17 15.97 -2.94
CA ASP A 40 -1.52 14.69 -3.57
C ASP A 40 -1.05 14.66 -5.02
N LEU A 41 -1.19 15.78 -5.74
CA LEU A 41 -0.72 15.94 -7.12
C LEU A 41 0.80 15.89 -7.21
N GLU A 42 1.50 16.52 -6.28
CA GLU A 42 2.97 16.51 -6.23
C GLU A 42 3.51 15.09 -5.98
N VAL A 43 2.97 14.40 -4.97
CA VAL A 43 3.32 13.00 -4.69
C VAL A 43 2.98 12.10 -5.88
N ALA A 44 1.80 12.26 -6.48
CA ALA A 44 1.40 11.50 -7.65
C ALA A 44 2.36 11.71 -8.84
N GLY A 45 2.84 12.94 -9.04
CA GLY A 45 3.86 13.26 -10.06
C GLY A 45 5.12 12.44 -9.87
N MET A 46 5.65 12.43 -8.67
CA MET A 46 6.85 11.64 -8.32
C MET A 46 6.64 10.14 -8.53
N LEU A 47 5.49 9.62 -8.11
CA LEU A 47 5.18 8.19 -8.25
C LEU A 47 5.06 7.76 -9.72
N ARG A 48 4.52 8.64 -10.58
CA ARG A 48 4.48 8.38 -12.03
C ARG A 48 5.88 8.35 -12.64
N GLU A 49 6.77 9.27 -12.23
CA GLU A 49 8.16 9.30 -12.70
C GLU A 49 8.94 8.05 -12.25
N ALA A 50 8.65 7.51 -11.09
CA ALA A 50 9.29 6.30 -10.58
C ALA A 50 8.98 5.04 -11.40
N GLY A 51 7.88 5.04 -12.18
CA GLY A 51 7.50 3.92 -13.07
C GLY A 51 7.12 2.63 -12.35
N LYS A 52 6.86 2.68 -11.05
CA LYS A 52 6.38 1.54 -10.27
C LYS A 52 4.86 1.41 -10.38
N PRO A 53 4.29 0.20 -10.24
CA PRO A 53 2.85 0.04 -10.15
C PRO A 53 2.27 0.80 -8.95
N VAL A 54 1.27 1.65 -9.19
CA VAL A 54 0.60 2.44 -8.16
C VAL A 54 -0.88 2.12 -8.15
N PHE A 55 -1.42 1.85 -6.96
CA PHE A 55 -2.83 1.65 -6.70
C PHE A 55 -3.31 2.74 -5.75
N VAL A 56 -4.28 3.54 -6.17
CA VAL A 56 -4.83 4.63 -5.37
C VAL A 56 -5.95 4.08 -4.50
N MET A 57 -5.84 4.28 -3.20
CA MET A 57 -6.87 3.97 -2.22
C MET A 57 -7.51 5.27 -1.74
N VAL A 58 -8.69 5.57 -2.23
CA VAL A 58 -9.48 6.73 -1.80
C VAL A 58 -10.21 6.33 -0.53
N ASN A 59 -9.64 6.71 0.62
CA ASN A 59 -10.13 6.35 1.94
C ASN A 59 -11.21 7.30 2.45
N LYS A 60 -11.86 6.89 3.53
CA LYS A 60 -12.97 7.58 4.20
C LYS A 60 -14.24 7.67 3.35
N VAL A 61 -14.41 6.71 2.41
CA VAL A 61 -15.64 6.55 1.64
C VAL A 61 -16.68 5.82 2.51
N ASP A 62 -17.23 6.55 3.47
CA ASP A 62 -18.11 6.00 4.52
C ASP A 62 -19.59 6.11 4.16
N THR A 63 -19.94 6.93 3.19
CA THR A 63 -21.30 7.22 2.76
C THR A 63 -21.44 7.21 1.23
N ALA A 64 -22.66 7.05 0.73
CA ALA A 64 -22.96 7.15 -0.70
C ALA A 64 -22.63 8.55 -1.30
N ALA A 65 -22.65 9.59 -0.47
CA ALA A 65 -22.23 10.92 -0.90
C ALA A 65 -20.71 10.96 -1.18
N HIS A 66 -19.92 10.26 -0.38
CA HIS A 66 -18.47 10.16 -0.58
C HIS A 66 -18.12 9.36 -1.84
N GLU A 67 -18.91 8.35 -2.22
CA GLU A 67 -18.67 7.56 -3.44
C GLU A 67 -18.61 8.44 -4.70
N ARG A 68 -19.43 9.48 -4.76
CA ARG A 68 -19.45 10.43 -5.89
C ARG A 68 -18.19 11.31 -5.97
N GLY A 69 -17.49 11.50 -4.88
CA GLY A 69 -16.23 12.25 -4.85
C GLY A 69 -15.01 11.46 -5.31
N VAL A 70 -15.15 10.14 -5.50
CA VAL A 70 -14.01 9.28 -5.88
C VAL A 70 -13.51 9.60 -7.29
N ASP A 71 -14.38 9.98 -8.20
CA ASP A 71 -14.03 10.27 -9.60
C ASP A 71 -13.07 11.46 -9.75
N GLU A 72 -13.05 12.39 -8.79
CA GLU A 72 -12.11 13.51 -8.75
C GLU A 72 -10.66 13.04 -8.73
N PHE A 73 -10.38 11.89 -8.09
CA PHE A 73 -9.03 11.37 -7.97
C PHE A 73 -8.43 10.80 -9.28
N ALA A 74 -9.21 10.71 -10.36
CA ALA A 74 -8.69 10.46 -11.69
C ALA A 74 -7.66 11.53 -12.13
N GLU A 75 -7.74 12.73 -11.55
CA GLU A 75 -6.77 13.82 -11.78
C GLU A 75 -5.34 13.44 -11.35
N LEU A 76 -5.16 12.49 -10.44
CA LEU A 76 -3.85 11.98 -10.05
C LEU A 76 -3.13 11.22 -11.18
N GLY A 77 -3.85 10.82 -12.23
CA GLY A 77 -3.28 10.20 -13.42
C GLY A 77 -2.93 8.73 -13.27
N PHE A 78 -3.60 7.99 -12.38
CA PHE A 78 -3.45 6.55 -12.23
C PHE A 78 -4.69 5.82 -12.74
N GLU A 79 -4.46 4.64 -13.31
CA GLU A 79 -5.53 3.78 -13.84
C GLU A 79 -6.33 3.07 -12.73
N HIS A 80 -5.64 2.72 -11.61
CA HIS A 80 -6.21 1.90 -10.56
C HIS A 80 -6.58 2.75 -9.35
N ILE A 81 -7.87 3.07 -9.23
CA ILE A 81 -8.44 3.90 -8.16
C ILE A 81 -9.55 3.11 -7.47
N PHE A 82 -9.46 2.96 -6.15
CA PHE A 82 -10.39 2.16 -5.36
C PHE A 82 -10.98 2.96 -4.21
N PRO A 83 -12.31 3.04 -4.10
CA PRO A 83 -12.96 3.55 -2.92
C PRO A 83 -12.81 2.56 -1.77
N VAL A 84 -12.35 3.04 -0.62
CA VAL A 84 -12.17 2.22 0.58
C VAL A 84 -12.66 2.95 1.83
N SER A 85 -13.01 2.18 2.85
CA SER A 85 -13.30 2.70 4.18
C SER A 85 -12.53 1.87 5.21
N ALA A 86 -11.45 2.43 5.72
CA ALA A 86 -10.68 1.78 6.78
C ALA A 86 -11.49 1.67 8.07
N LEU A 87 -12.35 2.66 8.34
CA LEU A 87 -13.23 2.67 9.51
C LEU A 87 -14.18 1.46 9.53
N HIS A 88 -14.72 1.10 8.38
CA HIS A 88 -15.67 -0.01 8.22
C HIS A 88 -15.03 -1.27 7.64
N ALA A 89 -13.71 -1.32 7.50
CA ALA A 89 -12.94 -2.41 6.87
C ALA A 89 -13.51 -2.83 5.50
N ARG A 90 -13.99 -1.85 4.70
CA ARG A 90 -14.67 -2.09 3.43
C ARG A 90 -13.78 -1.77 2.24
N GLY A 91 -13.68 -2.71 1.29
CA GLY A 91 -13.00 -2.52 0.00
C GLY A 91 -11.47 -2.52 0.06
N ILE A 92 -10.85 -2.77 1.22
CA ILE A 92 -9.40 -2.69 1.41
C ILE A 92 -8.68 -3.88 0.77
N ASP A 93 -9.30 -5.04 0.76
CA ASP A 93 -8.75 -6.29 0.21
C ASP A 93 -8.64 -6.27 -1.32
N ILE A 94 -9.49 -5.51 -2.01
CA ILE A 94 -9.52 -5.43 -3.47
C ILE A 94 -8.24 -4.85 -4.05
N PRO A 95 -7.79 -3.62 -3.69
CA PRO A 95 -6.56 -3.05 -4.23
C PRO A 95 -5.33 -3.87 -3.87
N ILE A 96 -5.30 -4.50 -2.71
CA ILE A 96 -4.20 -5.35 -2.30
C ILE A 96 -4.16 -6.63 -3.13
N GLY A 97 -5.29 -7.30 -3.31
CA GLY A 97 -5.38 -8.48 -4.17
C GLY A 97 -4.96 -8.18 -5.61
N GLN A 98 -5.35 -7.03 -6.16
CA GLN A 98 -4.93 -6.62 -7.49
C GLN A 98 -3.45 -6.23 -7.55
N ALA A 99 -2.92 -5.56 -6.53
CA ALA A 99 -1.52 -5.23 -6.43
C ALA A 99 -0.67 -6.52 -6.46
N VAL A 100 -1.08 -7.51 -5.66
CA VAL A 100 -0.44 -8.82 -5.58
C VAL A 100 -0.49 -9.56 -6.91
N SER A 101 -1.63 -9.58 -7.60
CA SER A 101 -1.81 -10.30 -8.87
C SER A 101 -0.98 -9.75 -10.04
N ARG A 102 -0.52 -8.50 -9.94
CA ARG A 102 0.30 -7.85 -10.96
C ARG A 102 1.79 -7.96 -10.74
N LEU A 103 2.19 -8.50 -9.59
CA LEU A 103 3.59 -8.80 -9.35
C LEU A 103 4.02 -9.98 -10.23
N PRO A 104 5.25 -9.95 -10.80
CA PRO A 104 5.69 -11.01 -11.68
C PRO A 104 5.60 -12.38 -10.98
N GLU A 105 5.17 -13.38 -11.73
CA GLU A 105 5.03 -14.80 -11.33
C GLU A 105 6.30 -15.46 -10.75
N ARG A 106 7.32 -14.68 -10.43
CA ARG A 106 8.59 -15.19 -9.88
C ARG A 106 8.42 -16.03 -8.61
N LEU A 107 7.21 -16.04 -8.03
CA LEU A 107 6.99 -16.49 -6.67
C LEU A 107 5.94 -17.57 -6.52
N ALA A 108 5.30 -18.02 -7.58
CA ALA A 108 4.43 -19.17 -7.54
C ALA A 108 5.26 -20.46 -7.73
N LYS A 109 5.98 -20.88 -6.69
CA LYS A 109 6.41 -22.29 -6.65
C LYS A 109 5.27 -23.12 -6.06
N PRO A 110 4.82 -24.17 -6.76
CA PRO A 110 3.88 -25.12 -6.18
C PRO A 110 4.53 -25.72 -4.93
N VAL A 111 3.81 -25.73 -3.83
CA VAL A 111 4.18 -26.53 -2.67
C VAL A 111 4.06 -27.98 -3.09
N ASP A 112 5.17 -28.71 -3.18
CA ASP A 112 5.15 -30.13 -3.44
C ASP A 112 4.37 -30.81 -2.31
N GLU A 113 3.53 -31.80 -2.67
CA GLU A 113 2.64 -32.52 -1.76
C GLU A 113 3.36 -33.26 -0.61
N THR A 114 4.67 -33.16 -0.49
CA THR A 114 5.49 -33.87 0.50
C THR A 114 5.84 -33.03 1.74
N GLY A 115 5.46 -31.74 1.80
CA GLY A 115 5.64 -30.94 3.02
C GLY A 115 7.10 -30.71 3.45
N GLU A 116 8.08 -31.11 2.68
CA GLU A 116 9.48 -30.82 2.95
C GLU A 116 9.85 -29.47 2.32
N GLU A 117 10.20 -28.51 3.19
CA GLU A 117 10.80 -27.24 2.77
C GLU A 117 12.08 -27.53 2.00
N SER A 118 11.99 -27.53 0.69
CA SER A 118 13.18 -27.50 -0.15
C SER A 118 13.95 -26.22 0.20
N GLN A 119 15.17 -26.36 0.72
CA GLN A 119 16.12 -25.29 1.01
C GLN A 119 16.63 -24.58 -0.29
N ALA A 120 15.78 -24.41 -1.27
CA ALA A 120 16.02 -23.46 -2.34
C ALA A 120 15.87 -22.06 -1.75
N ALA A 121 16.93 -21.26 -1.85
CA ALA A 121 17.04 -19.91 -1.33
C ALA A 121 15.68 -19.19 -1.35
N ALA A 122 15.14 -18.91 -0.17
CA ALA A 122 13.86 -18.22 -0.01
C ALA A 122 13.95 -16.92 -0.80
N GLU A 123 13.13 -16.77 -1.83
CA GLU A 123 13.07 -15.53 -2.58
C GLU A 123 12.68 -14.39 -1.62
N PRO A 124 13.30 -13.20 -1.75
CA PRO A 124 13.01 -12.11 -0.86
C PRO A 124 11.52 -11.74 -0.92
N PRO A 125 10.90 -11.36 0.19
CA PRO A 125 9.51 -10.94 0.21
C PRO A 125 9.30 -9.73 -0.69
N LEU A 126 8.11 -9.61 -1.26
CA LEU A 126 7.73 -8.43 -2.04
C LEU A 126 7.46 -7.25 -1.12
N ASN A 127 7.98 -6.09 -1.49
CA ASN A 127 7.83 -4.87 -0.73
C ASN A 127 6.68 -4.02 -1.27
N ILE A 128 5.69 -3.74 -0.43
CA ILE A 128 4.56 -2.86 -0.72
C ILE A 128 4.69 -1.63 0.15
N ALA A 129 4.84 -0.46 -0.47
CA ALA A 129 4.85 0.80 0.27
C ALA A 129 3.45 1.40 0.38
N ILE A 130 3.09 1.88 1.56
CA ILE A 130 1.93 2.74 1.77
C ILE A 130 2.40 4.18 1.87
N VAL A 131 1.93 5.01 0.96
CA VAL A 131 2.31 6.40 0.80
C VAL A 131 1.07 7.28 0.90
N GLY A 132 1.20 8.46 1.41
CA GLY A 132 0.14 9.46 1.48
C GLY A 132 0.41 10.50 2.56
N ARG A 133 -0.35 11.57 2.52
CA ARG A 133 -0.30 12.62 3.53
C ARG A 133 -0.66 12.08 4.93
N PRO A 134 -0.27 12.78 6.00
CA PRO A 134 -0.80 12.49 7.32
C PRO A 134 -2.32 12.61 7.37
N ASN A 135 -2.93 11.83 8.25
CA ASN A 135 -4.36 11.82 8.54
C ASN A 135 -5.29 11.38 7.39
N VAL A 136 -4.76 10.87 6.27
CA VAL A 136 -5.57 10.22 5.23
C VAL A 136 -6.04 8.82 5.63
N GLY A 137 -5.45 8.26 6.70
CA GLY A 137 -5.85 6.98 7.27
C GLY A 137 -4.93 5.80 6.92
N LYS A 138 -3.64 6.04 6.62
CA LYS A 138 -2.65 4.97 6.35
C LYS A 138 -2.59 3.94 7.48
N SER A 139 -2.42 4.39 8.72
CA SER A 139 -2.38 3.51 9.89
C SER A 139 -3.69 2.75 10.09
N SER A 140 -4.83 3.38 9.81
CA SER A 140 -6.13 2.72 9.89
C SER A 140 -6.29 1.64 8.82
N ILE A 141 -5.75 1.84 7.63
CA ILE A 141 -5.72 0.84 6.56
C ILE A 141 -4.84 -0.34 6.98
N ILE A 142 -3.65 -0.09 7.50
CA ILE A 142 -2.75 -1.13 8.01
C ILE A 142 -3.44 -1.95 9.10
N ASN A 143 -4.09 -1.30 10.06
CA ASN A 143 -4.83 -1.97 11.12
C ASN A 143 -6.00 -2.81 10.59
N ALA A 144 -6.73 -2.32 9.59
CA ALA A 144 -7.81 -3.06 8.97
C ALA A 144 -7.31 -4.29 8.20
N LEU A 145 -6.15 -4.17 7.54
CA LEU A 145 -5.48 -5.30 6.88
C LEU A 145 -5.05 -6.38 7.85
N THR A 146 -4.40 -6.01 8.95
CA THR A 146 -3.92 -6.95 9.95
C THR A 146 -5.03 -7.68 10.69
N ARG A 147 -6.25 -7.16 10.65
CA ARG A 147 -7.45 -7.79 11.22
C ARG A 147 -8.28 -8.59 10.21
N SER A 148 -7.93 -8.55 8.93
CA SER A 148 -8.68 -9.28 7.92
C SER A 148 -8.37 -10.78 8.00
N GLU A 149 -9.37 -11.63 7.82
CA GLU A 149 -9.21 -13.09 7.86
C GLU A 149 -8.34 -13.64 6.72
N ARG A 150 -8.09 -12.81 5.69
CA ARG A 150 -7.29 -13.18 4.52
C ARG A 150 -5.81 -12.85 4.65
N VAL A 151 -5.43 -12.12 5.68
CA VAL A 151 -4.05 -11.67 5.93
C VAL A 151 -3.56 -12.29 7.23
N ILE A 152 -2.57 -13.13 7.13
CA ILE A 152 -1.89 -13.68 8.30
C ILE A 152 -0.68 -12.79 8.58
N VAL A 153 -0.70 -12.08 9.71
CA VAL A 153 0.45 -11.33 10.18
C VAL A 153 1.42 -12.33 10.80
N SER A 154 2.56 -12.57 10.15
CA SER A 154 3.58 -13.38 10.76
C SER A 154 4.49 -12.51 11.63
N GLU A 155 4.58 -12.85 12.92
CA GLU A 155 5.58 -12.32 13.83
C GLU A 155 6.96 -12.87 13.46
N ILE A 156 7.53 -12.41 12.35
CA ILE A 156 8.92 -12.70 12.05
C ILE A 156 9.75 -11.58 12.66
N SER A 157 10.33 -11.88 13.79
CA SER A 157 11.37 -11.08 14.43
C SER A 157 12.57 -10.95 13.48
N GLY A 158 12.78 -9.80 12.90
CA GLY A 158 13.95 -9.59 12.07
C GLY A 158 14.13 -8.16 11.56
N THR A 159 14.96 -7.41 12.26
CA THR A 159 15.66 -6.19 11.83
C THR A 159 14.83 -4.98 11.47
N THR A 160 14.54 -4.22 12.49
CA THR A 160 14.20 -2.79 12.48
C THR A 160 15.29 -1.96 11.77
N ARG A 161 14.95 -1.37 10.64
CA ARG A 161 15.49 -0.09 10.19
C ARG A 161 14.31 0.85 10.00
N ASP A 162 14.13 1.79 10.92
CA ASP A 162 13.43 3.09 10.90
C ASP A 162 12.13 3.29 10.06
N ALA A 163 11.65 2.33 9.31
CA ALA A 163 10.32 2.22 8.74
C ALA A 163 9.60 1.09 9.47
N ILE A 164 8.35 1.26 9.83
CA ILE A 164 7.57 0.18 10.42
C ILE A 164 7.26 -0.83 9.32
N ASP A 165 8.15 -1.78 9.13
CA ASP A 165 7.93 -2.89 8.23
C ASP A 165 7.01 -3.90 8.92
N VAL A 166 5.81 -4.08 8.37
CA VAL A 166 4.88 -5.11 8.84
C VAL A 166 4.95 -6.28 7.86
N PRO A 167 5.58 -7.42 8.24
CA PRO A 167 5.54 -8.62 7.43
C PRO A 167 4.15 -9.23 7.49
N PHE A 168 3.60 -9.59 6.34
CA PHE A 168 2.33 -10.30 6.25
C PHE A 168 2.35 -11.35 5.14
N GLU A 169 1.52 -12.37 5.30
CA GLU A 169 1.32 -13.41 4.31
C GLU A 169 -0.11 -13.33 3.78
N VAL A 170 -0.26 -13.44 2.46
CA VAL A 170 -1.57 -13.57 1.81
C VAL A 170 -1.65 -14.97 1.21
N GLU A 171 -2.73 -15.66 1.50
CA GLU A 171 -3.06 -16.93 0.88
C GLU A 171 -4.09 -16.71 -0.23
N THR A 172 -3.71 -17.03 -1.46
CA THR A 172 -4.59 -16.96 -2.62
C THR A 172 -4.53 -18.30 -3.34
N ASP A 173 -5.67 -18.98 -3.48
CA ASP A 173 -5.77 -20.27 -4.16
C ASP A 173 -4.79 -21.35 -3.64
N GLY A 174 -4.53 -21.36 -2.33
CA GLY A 174 -3.60 -22.29 -1.68
C GLY A 174 -2.12 -21.94 -1.82
N VAL A 175 -1.81 -20.79 -2.43
CA VAL A 175 -0.43 -20.27 -2.53
C VAL A 175 -0.24 -19.18 -1.47
N ARG A 176 0.75 -19.37 -0.60
CA ARG A 176 1.15 -18.37 0.40
C ARG A 176 2.27 -17.51 -0.16
N GLN A 177 2.06 -16.21 -0.13
CA GLN A 177 3.06 -15.22 -0.54
C GLN A 177 3.38 -14.28 0.61
N ARG A 178 4.66 -13.97 0.79
CA ARG A 178 5.14 -13.05 1.83
C ARG A 178 5.34 -11.67 1.26
N TYR A 179 4.85 -10.69 2.01
CA TYR A 179 4.96 -9.27 1.69
C TYR A 179 5.48 -8.49 2.88
N ASN A 180 6.24 -7.45 2.61
CA ASN A 180 6.56 -6.44 3.59
C ASN A 180 5.75 -5.19 3.28
N LEU A 181 5.02 -4.72 4.27
CA LEU A 181 4.31 -3.46 4.20
C LEU A 181 5.17 -2.37 4.84
N ILE A 182 5.57 -1.39 4.05
CA ILE A 182 6.42 -0.28 4.48
C ILE A 182 5.52 0.93 4.68
N ASP A 183 5.41 1.41 5.92
CA ASP A 183 4.68 2.65 6.23
C ASP A 183 5.63 3.83 6.16
N THR A 184 5.26 4.85 5.37
CA THR A 184 6.01 6.10 5.20
C THR A 184 5.54 7.21 6.14
N ALA A 185 4.89 6.86 7.20
CA ALA A 185 4.41 7.85 8.18
C ALA A 185 5.54 8.55 8.95
#